data_8013659a10f4c82009b792e497ee2c85
#
_entry.id   8013659a10f4c82009b792e497ee2c85
#
_cell.length_a   1.000
_cell.length_b   1.000
_cell.length_c   1.000
_cell.angle_alpha   90.00
_cell.angle_beta   90.00
_cell.angle_gamma   90.00
#
_symmetry.space_group_name_H-M   'P 1'
#
loop_
_entity.id
_entity.type
_entity.pdbx_description
1 polymer ?
#
loop_
_entity_poly.entity_id
_entity_poly.type
_entity_poly.pdbx_seq_one_letter_code
_entity_poly.pdbx_strand_id
1 'polypeptide(L)'
;SALMWDKGTPNFGRGLTYESMPGKQVDVPPSFFSNICSWEKMNFFNGLKVQNDLRKYYSYTNQNKKIKNLITLTENNLGYSIFQSIEKTKVELSKKSESTFEYHALDIDIEEHLSVTDYNSIIGKDIVKIKKYLLLFLEQNDIKLTDIDTLFITGGSSLVLAVQDLFKSVFPNTPIKSDDNFVSVAKGLAYSGYLFE
;
A
#
# COMPACT_ATOMS: atom_id res chain seq x y z
N SER A 1 0.38 2.58 -0.77
CA SER A 1 -0.29 1.45 -0.10
C SER A 1 -1.36 1.97 0.85
N ALA A 2 -2.60 1.45 0.74
CA ALA A 2 -3.69 1.81 1.64
C ALA A 2 -3.38 1.43 3.09
N LEU A 3 -2.77 0.26 3.32
CA LEU A 3 -2.35 -0.19 4.64
C LEU A 3 -1.31 0.77 5.26
N MET A 4 -0.31 1.21 4.47
CA MET A 4 0.66 2.21 4.94
C MET A 4 -0.03 3.52 5.31
N TRP A 5 -1.02 3.97 4.53
CA TRP A 5 -1.78 5.18 4.84
C TRP A 5 -2.55 5.04 6.15
N ASP A 6 -3.25 3.93 6.36
CA ASP A 6 -4.14 3.74 7.50
C ASP A 6 -3.36 3.47 8.80
N LYS A 7 -2.45 2.50 8.79
CA LYS A 7 -1.73 2.00 9.97
C LYS A 7 -0.32 2.55 10.12
N GLY A 8 0.36 2.81 9.01
CA GLY A 8 1.73 3.33 9.05
C GLY A 8 1.80 4.81 9.38
N THR A 9 1.14 5.66 8.56
CA THR A 9 1.32 7.12 8.65
C THR A 9 0.95 7.76 10.00
N PRO A 10 0.00 7.24 10.81
CA PRO A 10 -0.23 7.77 12.15
C PRO A 10 1.00 7.69 13.06
N ASN A 11 1.87 6.71 12.86
CA ASN A 11 3.12 6.52 13.60
C ASN A 11 4.25 7.46 13.14
N PHE A 12 4.01 8.17 12.03
CA PHE A 12 4.90 9.20 11.47
C PHE A 12 4.36 10.62 11.59
N GLY A 13 3.22 10.79 12.29
CA GLY A 13 2.68 12.11 12.65
C GLY A 13 1.48 12.56 11.82
N ARG A 14 0.87 11.70 10.99
CA ARG A 14 -0.40 12.04 10.34
C ARG A 14 -1.47 12.33 11.39
N GLY A 15 -2.15 13.47 11.23
CA GLY A 15 -3.14 13.97 12.18
C GLY A 15 -2.57 14.85 13.31
N LEU A 16 -1.25 15.08 13.34
CA LEU A 16 -0.68 16.06 14.25
C LEU A 16 -0.92 17.48 13.74
N THR A 17 -1.22 18.37 14.69
CA THR A 17 -1.32 19.82 14.47
C THR A 17 -0.22 20.55 15.21
N TYR A 18 0.05 21.77 14.81
CA TYR A 18 0.91 22.72 15.50
C TYR A 18 0.27 24.10 15.51
N GLU A 19 0.64 24.91 16.47
CA GLU A 19 0.18 26.29 16.57
C GLU A 19 1.03 27.20 15.68
N SER A 20 0.43 27.70 14.60
CA SER A 20 1.11 28.61 13.66
C SER A 20 1.10 30.05 14.09
N MET A 21 0.07 30.44 14.83
CA MET A 21 -0.13 31.76 15.50
C MET A 21 -0.96 31.50 16.75
N PRO A 22 -0.95 32.42 17.73
CA PRO A 22 -1.75 32.30 18.95
C PRO A 22 -3.20 31.92 18.64
N GLY A 23 -3.66 30.76 19.11
CA GLY A 23 -5.01 30.24 18.92
C GLY A 23 -5.28 29.61 17.55
N LYS A 24 -4.32 29.53 16.61
CA LYS A 24 -4.51 28.96 15.29
C LYS A 24 -3.76 27.62 15.14
N GLN A 25 -4.50 26.53 15.19
CA GLN A 25 -3.99 25.18 14.92
C GLN A 25 -3.97 24.89 13.41
N VAL A 26 -2.88 24.31 12.92
CA VAL A 26 -2.69 23.93 11.53
C VAL A 26 -2.13 22.51 11.47
N ASP A 27 -2.60 21.73 10.50
CA ASP A 27 -2.12 20.37 10.29
C ASP A 27 -0.68 20.34 9.76
N VAL A 28 0.10 19.36 10.20
CA VAL A 28 1.35 19.01 9.51
C VAL A 28 1.00 18.62 8.06
N PRO A 29 1.73 19.14 7.03
CA PRO A 29 1.33 18.99 5.65
C PRO A 29 1.04 17.54 5.22
N PRO A 30 -0.15 17.24 4.69
CA PRO A 30 -0.54 15.88 4.28
C PRO A 30 0.36 15.28 3.20
N SER A 31 1.08 16.13 2.44
CA SER A 31 2.00 15.70 1.39
C SER A 31 3.13 14.81 1.91
N PHE A 32 3.63 15.05 3.12
CA PHE A 32 4.63 14.16 3.74
C PHE A 32 4.08 12.73 3.86
N PHE A 33 2.86 12.60 4.38
CA PHE A 33 2.25 11.30 4.64
C PHE A 33 1.82 10.60 3.36
N SER A 34 1.35 11.33 2.35
CA SER A 34 1.03 10.75 1.04
C SER A 34 2.28 10.24 0.31
N ASN A 35 3.41 10.93 0.46
CA ASN A 35 4.65 10.54 -0.20
C ASN A 35 5.28 9.30 0.45
N ILE A 36 5.23 9.10 1.76
CA ILE A 36 5.72 7.86 2.38
C ILE A 36 4.82 6.64 2.11
N CYS A 37 3.65 6.82 1.50
CA CYS A 37 2.77 5.70 1.11
C CYS A 37 3.11 5.08 -0.25
N SER A 38 4.07 5.64 -0.99
CA SER A 38 4.53 5.16 -2.28
C SER A 38 6.04 5.08 -2.31
N TRP A 39 6.57 3.89 -2.62
CA TRP A 39 8.01 3.67 -2.76
C TRP A 39 8.65 4.65 -3.76
N GLU A 40 8.01 4.85 -4.90
CA GLU A 40 8.50 5.73 -5.98
C GLU A 40 8.65 7.18 -5.52
N LYS A 41 7.87 7.60 -4.52
CA LYS A 41 7.87 8.96 -3.98
C LYS A 41 8.82 9.16 -2.80
N MET A 42 9.50 8.12 -2.35
CA MET A 42 10.46 8.26 -1.24
C MET A 42 11.61 9.21 -1.58
N ASN A 43 11.99 9.32 -2.87
CA ASN A 43 12.99 10.29 -3.34
C ASN A 43 12.60 11.76 -3.08
N PHE A 44 11.30 12.06 -2.85
CA PHE A 44 10.84 13.39 -2.44
C PHE A 44 11.57 13.90 -1.19
N PHE A 45 11.95 12.98 -0.29
CA PHE A 45 12.58 13.33 0.98
C PHE A 45 14.10 13.59 0.88
N ASN A 46 14.72 13.31 -0.24
CA ASN A 46 16.16 13.53 -0.42
C ASN A 46 16.55 15.01 -0.56
N GLY A 47 15.58 15.91 -0.78
CA GLY A 47 15.81 17.33 -0.91
C GLY A 47 16.12 18.03 0.43
N LEU A 48 17.18 18.83 0.50
CA LEU A 48 17.56 19.59 1.70
C LEU A 48 16.41 20.47 2.24
N LYS A 49 15.62 21.06 1.35
CA LYS A 49 14.46 21.86 1.74
C LYS A 49 13.45 21.03 2.52
N VAL A 50 13.14 19.85 2.01
CA VAL A 50 12.15 18.94 2.65
C VAL A 50 12.64 18.47 4.00
N GLN A 51 13.92 18.11 4.11
CA GLN A 51 14.54 17.74 5.39
C GLN A 51 14.52 18.89 6.41
N ASN A 52 14.82 20.11 5.97
CA ASN A 52 14.75 21.27 6.83
C ASN A 52 13.30 21.57 7.26
N ASP A 53 12.31 21.39 6.38
CA ASP A 53 10.91 21.57 6.73
C ASP A 53 10.46 20.51 7.75
N LEU A 54 10.87 19.25 7.62
CA LEU A 54 10.59 18.20 8.62
C LEU A 54 11.15 18.58 10.00
N ARG A 55 12.37 19.10 10.07
CA ARG A 55 12.98 19.55 11.33
C ARG A 55 12.23 20.73 11.95
N LYS A 56 11.72 21.66 11.12
CA LYS A 56 10.83 22.73 11.61
C LYS A 56 9.54 22.17 12.21
N TYR A 57 8.86 21.24 11.51
CA TYR A 57 7.65 20.61 12.04
C TYR A 57 7.93 19.81 13.32
N TYR A 58 9.09 19.18 13.42
CA TYR A 58 9.53 18.55 14.66
C TYR A 58 9.58 19.55 15.83
N SER A 59 10.17 20.72 15.60
CA SER A 59 10.21 21.80 16.58
C SER A 59 8.80 22.33 16.90
N TYR A 60 7.98 22.59 15.89
CA TYR A 60 6.63 23.14 16.05
C TYR A 60 5.66 22.19 16.76
N THR A 61 5.88 20.89 16.68
CA THR A 61 5.10 19.86 17.37
C THR A 61 5.70 19.47 18.74
N ASN A 62 6.47 20.35 19.37
CA ASN A 62 7.14 20.12 20.65
C ASN A 62 7.99 18.82 20.64
N GLN A 63 8.77 18.62 19.60
CA GLN A 63 9.68 17.47 19.45
C GLN A 63 8.93 16.13 19.51
N ASN A 64 7.77 16.06 18.87
CA ASN A 64 6.93 14.88 18.87
C ASN A 64 7.65 13.67 18.28
N LYS A 65 7.63 12.53 19.00
CA LYS A 65 8.30 11.29 18.60
C LYS A 65 7.86 10.81 17.20
N LYS A 66 6.60 11.01 16.82
CA LYS A 66 6.08 10.57 15.51
C LYS A 66 6.75 11.33 14.35
N ILE A 67 6.97 12.64 14.50
CA ILE A 67 7.72 13.41 13.50
C ILE A 67 9.20 13.01 13.51
N LYS A 68 9.78 12.70 14.69
CA LYS A 68 11.13 12.14 14.76
C LYS A 68 11.22 10.80 13.99
N ASN A 69 10.24 9.92 14.14
CA ASN A 69 10.17 8.69 13.37
C ASN A 69 10.19 8.96 11.85
N LEU A 70 9.43 9.98 11.37
CA LEU A 70 9.42 10.35 9.95
C LEU A 70 10.81 10.85 9.49
N ILE A 71 11.48 11.66 10.29
CA ILE A 71 12.85 12.10 10.02
C ILE A 71 13.79 10.88 9.96
N THR A 72 13.75 10.01 10.96
CA THR A 72 14.58 8.79 11.00
C THR A 72 14.33 7.90 9.78
N LEU A 73 13.06 7.68 9.40
CA LEU A 73 12.68 6.89 8.22
C LEU A 73 13.32 7.44 6.95
N THR A 74 13.27 8.77 6.78
CA THR A 74 13.69 9.42 5.53
C THR A 74 15.20 9.67 5.46
N GLU A 75 15.84 10.10 6.55
CA GLU A 75 17.29 10.33 6.61
C GLU A 75 18.11 9.04 6.48
N ASN A 76 17.56 7.92 6.95
CA ASN A 76 18.24 6.62 6.90
C ASN A 76 17.78 5.72 5.72
N ASN A 77 17.02 6.26 4.78
CA ASN A 77 16.54 5.53 3.60
C ASN A 77 15.80 4.22 3.93
N LEU A 78 15.06 4.19 5.03
CA LEU A 78 14.37 3.00 5.53
C LEU A 78 13.06 2.68 4.78
N GLY A 79 12.77 3.40 3.69
CA GLY A 79 11.55 3.20 2.89
C GLY A 79 11.39 1.76 2.40
N TYR A 80 12.46 1.13 1.89
CA TYR A 80 12.40 -0.24 1.41
C TYR A 80 12.00 -1.22 2.52
N SER A 81 12.64 -1.15 3.67
CA SER A 81 12.40 -2.08 4.78
C SER A 81 10.97 -1.97 5.35
N ILE A 82 10.43 -0.75 5.48
CA ILE A 82 9.05 -0.59 5.95
C ILE A 82 8.03 -1.11 4.92
N PHE A 83 8.29 -0.93 3.61
CA PHE A 83 7.44 -1.52 2.58
C PHE A 83 7.49 -3.05 2.57
N GLN A 84 8.64 -3.66 2.84
CA GLN A 84 8.73 -5.12 3.02
C GLN A 84 7.87 -5.59 4.20
N SER A 85 7.87 -4.89 5.33
CA SER A 85 7.01 -5.20 6.49
C SER A 85 5.52 -5.11 6.11
N ILE A 86 5.12 -4.07 5.38
CA ILE A 86 3.75 -3.91 4.86
C ILE A 86 3.36 -5.08 3.94
N GLU A 87 4.23 -5.47 3.03
CA GLU A 87 3.95 -6.60 2.12
C GLU A 87 3.87 -7.93 2.88
N LYS A 88 4.74 -8.17 3.87
CA LYS A 88 4.68 -9.33 4.76
C LYS A 88 3.31 -9.42 5.46
N THR A 89 2.86 -8.32 6.06
CA THR A 89 1.54 -8.24 6.73
C THR A 89 0.39 -8.61 5.78
N LYS A 90 0.39 -8.10 4.55
CA LYS A 90 -0.62 -8.44 3.54
C LYS A 90 -0.60 -9.92 3.14
N VAL A 91 0.59 -10.50 2.97
CA VAL A 91 0.75 -11.93 2.68
C VAL A 91 0.25 -12.78 3.85
N GLU A 92 0.49 -12.37 5.08
CA GLU A 92 -0.04 -13.07 6.25
C GLU A 92 -1.56 -13.00 6.32
N LEU A 93 -2.17 -11.83 6.09
CA LEU A 93 -3.63 -11.64 6.03
C LEU A 93 -4.31 -12.40 4.88
N SER A 94 -3.57 -12.82 3.85
CA SER A 94 -4.12 -13.72 2.82
C SER A 94 -4.22 -15.18 3.27
N LYS A 95 -3.58 -15.54 4.38
CA LYS A 95 -3.49 -16.92 4.89
C LYS A 95 -4.08 -17.09 6.30
N LYS A 96 -4.19 -16.00 7.04
CA LYS A 96 -4.64 -15.98 8.44
C LYS A 96 -5.73 -14.94 8.62
N SER A 97 -6.59 -15.11 9.62
CA SER A 97 -7.63 -14.15 9.99
C SER A 97 -7.09 -12.85 10.60
N GLU A 98 -5.88 -12.88 11.13
CA GLU A 98 -5.24 -11.78 11.82
C GLU A 98 -3.75 -11.75 11.51
N SER A 99 -3.15 -10.56 11.57
CA SER A 99 -1.72 -10.32 11.46
C SER A 99 -1.34 -9.04 12.21
N THR A 100 -0.05 -8.84 12.44
CA THR A 100 0.47 -7.60 13.02
C THR A 100 1.41 -6.93 12.02
N PHE A 101 1.18 -5.65 11.77
CA PHE A 101 2.15 -4.82 11.08
C PHE A 101 3.21 -4.40 12.09
N GLU A 102 4.35 -5.06 12.05
CA GLU A 102 5.51 -4.81 12.90
C GLU A 102 6.61 -4.14 12.09
N TYR A 103 7.16 -3.06 12.64
CA TYR A 103 8.33 -2.41 12.07
C TYR A 103 9.24 -1.85 13.17
N HIS A 104 10.44 -2.42 13.29
CA HIS A 104 11.46 -2.04 14.27
C HIS A 104 12.75 -1.67 13.53
N ALA A 105 13.12 -0.40 13.57
CA ALA A 105 14.34 0.08 12.95
C ALA A 105 14.83 1.36 13.64
N LEU A 106 16.05 1.36 14.15
CA LEU A 106 16.62 2.46 14.93
C LEU A 106 15.68 2.86 16.09
N ASP A 107 15.20 4.12 16.09
CA ASP A 107 14.28 4.64 17.11
C ASP A 107 12.79 4.39 16.77
N ILE A 108 12.50 3.78 15.60
CA ILE A 108 11.14 3.49 15.15
C ILE A 108 10.72 2.15 15.70
N ASP A 109 9.56 2.14 16.36
CA ASP A 109 8.95 0.96 16.95
C ASP A 109 7.45 1.04 16.70
N ILE A 110 6.94 0.18 15.81
CA ILE A 110 5.55 0.15 15.36
C ILE A 110 5.03 -1.28 15.49
N GLU A 111 3.89 -1.41 16.15
CA GLU A 111 3.17 -2.67 16.28
C GLU A 111 1.67 -2.37 16.16
N GLU A 112 1.05 -2.78 15.05
CA GLU A 112 -0.36 -2.51 14.74
C GLU A 112 -1.06 -3.83 14.41
N HIS A 113 -1.98 -4.26 15.26
CA HIS A 113 -2.79 -5.44 15.04
C HIS A 113 -3.87 -5.18 14.00
N LEU A 114 -4.10 -6.16 13.13
CA LEU A 114 -5.10 -6.11 12.07
C LEU A 114 -5.80 -7.46 11.91
N SER A 115 -7.12 -7.41 11.76
CA SER A 115 -7.89 -8.52 11.22
C SER A 115 -8.04 -8.41 9.70
N VAL A 116 -8.44 -9.50 9.04
CA VAL A 116 -8.86 -9.48 7.63
C VAL A 116 -10.02 -8.50 7.41
N THR A 117 -10.93 -8.40 8.39
CA THR A 117 -12.06 -7.46 8.34
C THR A 117 -11.59 -6.01 8.33
N ASP A 118 -10.62 -5.65 9.19
CA ASP A 118 -10.03 -4.31 9.19
C ASP A 118 -9.35 -4.02 7.86
N TYR A 119 -8.56 -4.96 7.36
CA TYR A 119 -7.87 -4.80 6.09
C TYR A 119 -8.86 -4.64 4.91
N ASN A 120 -9.91 -5.43 4.86
CA ASN A 120 -10.97 -5.31 3.85
C ASN A 120 -11.68 -3.95 3.92
N SER A 121 -11.89 -3.42 5.12
CA SER A 121 -12.44 -2.06 5.31
C SER A 121 -11.49 -0.98 4.76
N ILE A 122 -10.19 -1.10 5.02
CA ILE A 122 -9.16 -0.18 4.54
C ILE A 122 -9.12 -0.14 3.01
N ILE A 123 -9.18 -1.30 2.34
CA ILE A 123 -9.09 -1.41 0.87
C ILE A 123 -10.44 -1.32 0.15
N GLY A 124 -11.56 -1.27 0.88
CA GLY A 124 -12.90 -1.37 0.32
C GLY A 124 -13.19 -0.38 -0.80
N LYS A 125 -12.74 0.88 -0.66
CA LYS A 125 -12.86 1.90 -1.72
C LYS A 125 -12.07 1.54 -2.99
N ASP A 126 -10.93 0.89 -2.85
CA ASP A 126 -10.12 0.46 -3.98
C ASP A 126 -10.76 -0.75 -4.69
N ILE A 127 -11.34 -1.68 -3.91
CA ILE A 127 -12.12 -2.81 -4.47
C ILE A 127 -13.31 -2.31 -5.29
N VAL A 128 -14.06 -1.30 -4.79
CA VAL A 128 -15.16 -0.69 -5.55
C VAL A 128 -14.67 -0.04 -6.85
N LYS A 129 -13.53 0.64 -6.82
CA LYS A 129 -12.93 1.24 -8.03
C LYS A 129 -12.53 0.16 -9.03
N ILE A 130 -11.87 -0.90 -8.58
CA ILE A 130 -11.45 -2.02 -9.45
C ILE A 130 -12.69 -2.61 -10.14
N LYS A 131 -13.76 -2.89 -9.37
CA LYS A 131 -15.02 -3.39 -9.94
C LYS A 131 -15.57 -2.46 -11.01
N LYS A 132 -15.64 -1.16 -10.71
CA LYS A 132 -16.15 -0.16 -11.66
C LYS A 132 -15.32 -0.14 -12.95
N TYR A 133 -13.99 -0.10 -12.85
CA TYR A 133 -13.12 -0.09 -14.03
C TYR A 133 -13.21 -1.38 -14.83
N LEU A 134 -13.32 -2.53 -14.16
CA LEU A 134 -13.50 -3.82 -14.82
C LEU A 134 -14.78 -3.83 -15.66
N LEU A 135 -15.91 -3.43 -15.07
CA LEU A 135 -17.19 -3.39 -15.78
C LEU A 135 -17.18 -2.39 -16.96
N LEU A 136 -16.61 -1.21 -16.76
CA LEU A 136 -16.43 -0.23 -17.83
C LEU A 136 -15.52 -0.75 -18.95
N PHE A 137 -14.45 -1.46 -18.63
CA PHE A 137 -13.56 -2.07 -19.62
C PHE A 137 -14.30 -3.09 -20.49
N LEU A 138 -15.09 -3.96 -19.87
CA LEU A 138 -15.89 -4.96 -20.59
C LEU A 138 -16.91 -4.29 -21.53
N GLU A 139 -17.63 -3.29 -21.01
CA GLU A 139 -18.62 -2.52 -21.78
C GLU A 139 -17.99 -1.77 -22.97
N GLN A 140 -16.88 -1.05 -22.74
CA GLN A 140 -16.20 -0.29 -23.79
C GLN A 140 -15.59 -1.13 -24.92
N ASN A 141 -15.36 -2.41 -24.67
CA ASN A 141 -14.80 -3.35 -25.65
C ASN A 141 -15.83 -4.35 -26.17
N ASP A 142 -17.12 -4.16 -25.87
CA ASP A 142 -18.22 -5.08 -26.25
C ASP A 142 -17.98 -6.54 -25.83
N ILE A 143 -17.24 -6.75 -24.72
CA ILE A 143 -16.94 -8.09 -24.20
C ILE A 143 -18.05 -8.52 -23.24
N LYS A 144 -18.74 -9.61 -23.55
CA LYS A 144 -19.72 -10.22 -22.65
C LYS A 144 -19.01 -11.12 -21.64
N LEU A 145 -19.60 -11.23 -20.45
CA LEU A 145 -19.07 -12.13 -19.40
C LEU A 145 -19.03 -13.59 -19.87
N THR A 146 -19.95 -13.96 -20.79
CA THR A 146 -20.04 -15.28 -21.43
C THR A 146 -18.93 -15.57 -22.43
N ASP A 147 -18.22 -14.55 -22.90
CA ASP A 147 -17.16 -14.70 -23.90
C ASP A 147 -15.81 -14.98 -23.25
N ILE A 148 -15.79 -15.02 -21.89
CA ILE A 148 -14.58 -15.24 -21.10
C ILE A 148 -14.56 -16.68 -20.58
N ASP A 149 -13.69 -17.51 -21.13
CA ASP A 149 -13.54 -18.91 -20.76
C ASP A 149 -12.71 -19.13 -19.49
N THR A 150 -11.75 -18.25 -19.20
CA THR A 150 -10.85 -18.39 -18.06
C THR A 150 -10.31 -17.02 -17.63
N LEU A 151 -10.21 -16.82 -16.32
CA LEU A 151 -9.53 -15.68 -15.72
C LEU A 151 -8.17 -16.11 -15.17
N PHE A 152 -7.12 -15.40 -15.56
CA PHE A 152 -5.80 -15.56 -14.96
C PHE A 152 -5.52 -14.38 -14.01
N ILE A 153 -5.30 -14.71 -12.75
CA ILE A 153 -4.94 -13.70 -11.73
C ILE A 153 -3.48 -13.90 -11.36
N THR A 154 -2.67 -12.86 -11.52
CA THR A 154 -1.24 -12.89 -11.23
C THR A 154 -0.80 -11.65 -10.44
N GLY A 155 0.39 -11.71 -9.81
CA GLY A 155 0.96 -10.64 -9.00
C GLY A 155 0.47 -10.66 -7.55
N GLY A 156 1.15 -9.91 -6.66
CA GLY A 156 0.90 -9.92 -5.22
C GLY A 156 -0.52 -9.56 -4.81
N SER A 157 -1.20 -8.67 -5.55
CA SER A 157 -2.59 -8.29 -5.27
C SER A 157 -3.60 -9.42 -5.49
N SER A 158 -3.25 -10.44 -6.29
CA SER A 158 -4.11 -11.61 -6.52
C SER A 158 -4.27 -12.49 -5.27
N LEU A 159 -3.37 -12.36 -4.29
CA LEU A 159 -3.43 -13.07 -3.02
C LEU A 159 -4.46 -12.45 -2.05
N VAL A 160 -4.90 -11.22 -2.30
CA VAL A 160 -5.86 -10.52 -1.43
C VAL A 160 -7.24 -11.14 -1.61
N LEU A 161 -7.80 -11.71 -0.53
CA LEU A 161 -9.09 -12.41 -0.56
C LEU A 161 -10.22 -11.54 -1.15
N ALA A 162 -10.32 -10.28 -0.74
CA ALA A 162 -11.34 -9.36 -1.26
C ALA A 162 -11.23 -9.13 -2.79
N VAL A 163 -10.02 -9.22 -3.37
CA VAL A 163 -9.81 -9.15 -4.82
C VAL A 163 -10.31 -10.42 -5.49
N GLN A 164 -9.99 -11.58 -4.92
CA GLN A 164 -10.47 -12.85 -5.44
C GLN A 164 -12.00 -12.93 -5.39
N ASP A 165 -12.61 -12.51 -4.29
CA ASP A 165 -14.06 -12.50 -4.10
C ASP A 165 -14.76 -11.52 -5.05
N LEU A 166 -14.13 -10.37 -5.33
CA LEU A 166 -14.58 -9.47 -6.38
C LEU A 166 -14.70 -10.18 -7.72
N PHE A 167 -13.63 -10.85 -8.18
CA PHE A 167 -13.65 -11.55 -9.48
C PHE A 167 -14.64 -12.71 -9.48
N LYS A 168 -14.74 -13.50 -8.41
CA LYS A 168 -15.77 -14.55 -8.28
C LYS A 168 -17.18 -13.97 -8.35
N SER A 169 -17.42 -12.78 -7.77
CA SER A 169 -18.73 -12.14 -7.81
C SER A 169 -19.12 -11.61 -9.20
N VAL A 170 -18.15 -11.18 -10.00
CA VAL A 170 -18.39 -10.68 -11.36
C VAL A 170 -18.47 -11.84 -12.36
N PHE A 171 -17.68 -12.89 -12.17
CA PHE A 171 -17.56 -14.04 -13.06
C PHE A 171 -17.88 -15.36 -12.33
N PRO A 172 -19.12 -15.57 -11.89
CA PRO A 172 -19.48 -16.71 -11.02
C PRO A 172 -19.28 -18.08 -11.68
N ASN A 173 -19.34 -18.13 -13.01
CA ASN A 173 -19.25 -19.37 -13.79
C ASN A 173 -17.90 -19.54 -14.52
N THR A 174 -17.00 -18.56 -14.44
CA THR A 174 -15.73 -18.59 -15.14
C THR A 174 -14.62 -19.11 -14.23
N PRO A 175 -13.87 -20.16 -14.65
CA PRO A 175 -12.75 -20.67 -13.86
C PRO A 175 -11.69 -19.59 -13.62
N ILE A 176 -11.27 -19.44 -12.38
CA ILE A 176 -10.18 -18.55 -11.99
C ILE A 176 -8.94 -19.43 -11.79
N LYS A 177 -7.91 -19.18 -12.57
CA LYS A 177 -6.59 -19.80 -12.46
C LYS A 177 -5.61 -18.79 -11.87
N SER A 178 -4.95 -19.16 -10.79
CA SER A 178 -3.80 -18.45 -10.27
C SER A 178 -2.58 -19.35 -10.44
N ASP A 179 -1.64 -18.94 -11.25
CA ASP A 179 -0.33 -19.56 -11.29
C ASP A 179 0.60 -18.88 -10.28
N ASP A 180 1.82 -19.38 -10.14
CA ASP A 180 2.83 -18.85 -9.21
C ASP A 180 2.97 -17.32 -9.38
N ASN A 181 2.30 -16.59 -8.50
CA ASN A 181 1.94 -15.17 -8.68
C ASN A 181 3.12 -14.22 -8.81
N PHE A 182 4.33 -14.67 -8.45
CA PHE A 182 5.54 -13.85 -8.46
C PHE A 182 6.50 -14.18 -9.61
N VAL A 183 6.37 -15.34 -10.24
CA VAL A 183 7.30 -15.81 -11.27
C VAL A 183 6.69 -15.92 -12.67
N SER A 184 5.41 -15.57 -12.84
CA SER A 184 4.73 -15.70 -14.14
C SER A 184 5.42 -14.91 -15.27
N VAL A 185 5.89 -13.70 -14.99
CA VAL A 185 6.64 -12.87 -15.98
C VAL A 185 7.99 -13.51 -16.29
N ALA A 186 8.73 -13.97 -15.29
CA ALA A 186 10.03 -14.63 -15.48
C ALA A 186 9.88 -15.94 -16.24
N LYS A 187 8.86 -16.75 -15.95
CA LYS A 187 8.52 -17.96 -16.71
C LYS A 187 8.16 -17.60 -18.14
N GLY A 188 7.31 -16.59 -18.38
CA GLY A 188 6.94 -16.14 -19.71
C GLY A 188 8.15 -15.71 -20.54
N LEU A 189 9.07 -14.94 -19.94
CA LEU A 189 10.33 -14.55 -20.59
C LEU A 189 11.22 -15.78 -20.89
N ALA A 190 11.33 -16.72 -19.96
CA ALA A 190 12.09 -17.95 -20.18
C ALA A 190 11.50 -18.77 -21.34
N TYR A 191 10.18 -18.94 -21.40
CA TYR A 191 9.53 -19.64 -22.52
C TYR A 191 9.68 -18.90 -23.84
N SER A 192 9.64 -17.56 -23.86
CA SER A 192 9.85 -16.79 -25.08
C SER A 192 11.27 -16.96 -25.64
N GLY A 193 12.28 -17.16 -24.80
CA GLY A 193 13.64 -17.46 -25.23
C GLY A 193 13.77 -18.69 -26.12
N TYR A 194 12.94 -19.72 -25.88
CA TYR A 194 12.91 -20.92 -26.72
C TYR A 194 12.19 -20.74 -28.07
N LEU A 195 11.48 -19.62 -28.27
CA LEU A 195 10.80 -19.33 -29.54
C LEU A 195 11.69 -18.60 -30.55
N PHE A 196 12.88 -18.15 -30.12
CA PHE A 196 13.84 -17.40 -30.93
C PHE A 196 15.13 -18.19 -31.23
N GLU A 197 15.20 -19.46 -30.83
CA GLU A 197 16.15 -20.47 -31.33
C GLU A 197 15.58 -21.24 -32.52
#